data_65a493d18bfaf012233860e6f95b4508
#
_entry.id   65a493d18bfaf012233860e6f95b4508
#
_cell.length_a   1.000
_cell.length_b   1.000
_cell.length_c   1.000
_cell.angle_alpha   90.00
_cell.angle_beta   90.00
_cell.angle_gamma   90.00
#
_symmetry.space_group_name_H-M   'P 1'
#
loop_
_entity.id
_entity.type
_entity.pdbx_description
1 polymer ?
#
loop_
_entity_poly.entity_id
_entity_poly.type
_entity_poly.pdbx_seq_one_letter_code
_entity_poly.pdbx_strand_id
1 'polypeptide(L)'
;MQLHDATTLHYDLRLEDDGVLRSWAVPKGPSLDPAVRRLAVPVADHTMAAGEFEGVHEGQGRGTGAVIIWDEGTVDLLRNDDDHLSFVLHGHKLYGRFGLTRTGPRQWILVKAADDEAQRGSDVVADRPTSVRTGRTWQAVAAGLAVDTEPPPPSSPDP
;
A
#
# COMPACT_ATOMS: atom_id res chain seq x y z
N MET A 1 3.31 1.81 -0.63
CA MET A 1 1.92 1.35 -0.92
C MET A 1 1.10 2.53 -1.40
N GLN A 2 0.54 2.41 -2.57
CA GLN A 2 -0.31 3.45 -3.15
C GLN A 2 -1.76 2.98 -3.15
N LEU A 3 -2.69 3.89 -2.85
CA LEU A 3 -4.11 3.66 -2.99
C LEU A 3 -4.54 4.26 -4.31
N HIS A 4 -5.14 3.44 -5.17
CA HIS A 4 -5.40 3.80 -6.55
C HIS A 4 -6.87 3.57 -6.90
N ASP A 5 -7.57 4.63 -7.26
CA ASP A 5 -8.93 4.55 -7.78
C ASP A 5 -8.90 4.38 -9.30
N ALA A 6 -8.65 3.15 -9.71
CA ALA A 6 -8.68 2.72 -11.11
C ALA A 6 -10.10 2.26 -11.46
N THR A 7 -10.25 1.28 -12.34
CA THR A 7 -11.56 0.67 -12.60
C THR A 7 -12.15 0.14 -11.30
N THR A 8 -11.31 -0.43 -10.45
CA THR A 8 -11.65 -0.88 -9.11
C THR A 8 -10.68 -0.23 -8.14
N LEU A 9 -11.19 0.30 -7.03
CA LEU A 9 -10.33 0.85 -5.98
C LEU A 9 -9.51 -0.27 -5.37
N HIS A 10 -8.20 -0.09 -5.30
CA HIS A 10 -7.30 -1.08 -4.74
C HIS A 10 -6.05 -0.43 -4.17
N TYR A 11 -5.34 -1.19 -3.35
CA TYR A 11 -4.04 -0.80 -2.83
C TYR A 11 -2.96 -1.51 -3.64
N ASP A 12 -1.96 -0.77 -4.09
CA ASP A 12 -0.80 -1.33 -4.77
C ASP A 12 0.34 -1.47 -3.77
N LEU A 13 0.62 -2.71 -3.39
CA LEU A 13 1.81 -3.02 -2.59
C LEU A 13 3.00 -3.09 -3.54
N ARG A 14 4.00 -2.27 -3.30
CA ARG A 14 5.22 -2.22 -4.10
C ARG A 14 6.42 -2.45 -3.20
N LEU A 15 7.18 -3.48 -3.51
CA LEU A 15 8.37 -3.86 -2.75
C LEU A 15 9.59 -3.73 -3.65
N GLU A 16 10.57 -2.97 -3.21
CA GLU A 16 11.82 -2.85 -3.97
C GLU A 16 12.58 -4.16 -3.94
N ASP A 17 12.96 -4.63 -5.12
CA ASP A 17 13.77 -5.81 -5.31
C ASP A 17 14.67 -5.56 -6.50
N ASP A 18 15.98 -5.41 -6.23
CA ASP A 18 17.01 -5.21 -7.25
C ASP A 18 16.69 -4.05 -8.20
N GLY A 19 16.28 -2.92 -7.65
CA GLY A 19 16.08 -1.68 -8.40
C GLY A 19 14.74 -1.55 -9.10
N VAL A 20 13.85 -2.50 -8.95
CA VAL A 20 12.49 -2.42 -9.46
C VAL A 20 11.49 -2.60 -8.34
N LEU A 21 10.25 -2.16 -8.55
CA LEU A 21 9.16 -2.35 -7.61
C LEU A 21 8.31 -3.54 -8.04
N ARG A 22 8.49 -4.67 -7.35
CA ARG A 22 7.58 -5.80 -7.49
C ARG A 22 6.24 -5.41 -6.89
N SER A 23 5.16 -5.69 -7.60
CA SER A 23 3.87 -5.10 -7.26
C SER A 23 2.74 -6.12 -7.19
N TRP A 24 1.83 -5.89 -6.25
CA TRP A 24 0.60 -6.64 -6.09
C TRP A 24 -0.55 -5.69 -5.85
N ALA A 25 -1.67 -5.93 -6.51
CA ALA A 25 -2.90 -5.24 -6.22
C ALA A 25 -3.61 -5.94 -5.07
N VAL A 26 -3.92 -5.20 -4.00
CA VAL A 26 -4.59 -5.71 -2.81
C VAL A 26 -5.94 -5.00 -2.70
N PRO A 27 -7.03 -5.62 -3.17
CA PRO A 27 -8.33 -4.93 -3.28
C PRO A 27 -8.84 -4.35 -1.98
N LYS A 28 -8.68 -5.05 -0.87
CA LYS A 28 -9.17 -4.59 0.43
C LYS A 28 -8.10 -3.93 1.28
N GLY A 29 -6.90 -3.82 0.75
CA GLY A 29 -5.77 -3.25 1.47
C GLY A 29 -5.18 -4.17 2.52
N PRO A 30 -4.09 -3.72 3.15
CA PRO A 30 -3.38 -4.52 4.14
C PRO A 30 -4.06 -4.49 5.51
N SER A 31 -3.63 -5.38 6.39
CA SER A 31 -4.05 -5.38 7.78
C SER A 31 -2.83 -5.62 8.68
N LEU A 32 -2.85 -5.05 9.87
CA LEU A 32 -1.88 -5.34 10.93
C LEU A 32 -2.37 -6.45 11.86
N ASP A 33 -3.54 -7.00 11.60
CA ASP A 33 -4.10 -8.12 12.36
C ASP A 33 -3.66 -9.45 11.74
N PRO A 34 -2.91 -10.28 12.46
CA PRO A 34 -2.44 -11.56 11.92
C PRO A 34 -3.55 -12.54 11.53
N ALA A 35 -4.75 -12.35 12.04
CA ALA A 35 -5.88 -13.21 11.70
C ALA A 35 -6.51 -12.86 10.35
N VAL A 36 -6.17 -11.72 9.78
CA VAL A 36 -6.77 -11.22 8.53
C VAL A 36 -5.92 -11.65 7.34
N ARG A 37 -6.53 -12.32 6.39
CA ARG A 37 -5.90 -12.78 5.15
C ARG A 37 -6.41 -11.90 4.00
N ARG A 38 -5.49 -11.29 3.27
CA ARG A 38 -5.84 -10.39 2.16
C ARG A 38 -5.39 -10.95 0.84
N LEU A 39 -6.32 -11.01 -0.11
CA LEU A 39 -5.98 -11.33 -1.49
C LEU A 39 -4.99 -10.30 -2.04
N ALA A 40 -3.96 -10.77 -2.70
CA ALA A 40 -2.98 -9.95 -3.41
C ALA A 40 -2.79 -10.53 -4.79
N VAL A 41 -3.04 -9.73 -5.81
CA VAL A 41 -2.94 -10.16 -7.21
C VAL A 41 -1.65 -9.60 -7.80
N PRO A 42 -0.74 -10.46 -8.29
CA PRO A 42 0.50 -9.95 -8.87
C PRO A 42 0.23 -9.16 -10.12
N VAL A 43 0.91 -8.05 -10.27
CA VAL A 43 0.86 -7.19 -11.45
C VAL A 43 2.29 -6.94 -11.93
N ALA A 44 2.44 -6.28 -13.08
CA ALA A 44 3.75 -6.00 -13.64
C ALA A 44 4.63 -5.20 -12.68
N ASP A 45 5.93 -5.45 -12.73
CA ASP A 45 6.90 -4.66 -11.98
C ASP A 45 6.83 -3.20 -12.44
N HIS A 46 7.10 -2.30 -11.51
CA HIS A 46 7.11 -0.87 -11.78
C HIS A 46 8.50 -0.29 -11.52
N THR A 47 8.76 0.87 -12.13
CA THR A 47 9.99 1.61 -11.87
C THR A 47 9.94 2.22 -10.47
N MET A 48 11.09 2.53 -9.91
CA MET A 48 11.16 3.22 -8.62
C MET A 48 10.42 4.55 -8.66
N ALA A 49 10.52 5.26 -9.80
CA ALA A 49 9.82 6.54 -9.98
C ALA A 49 8.30 6.41 -9.90
N ALA A 50 7.74 5.31 -10.35
CA ALA A 50 6.29 5.10 -10.31
C ALA A 50 5.76 5.08 -8.87
N GLY A 51 6.57 4.64 -7.92
CA GLY A 51 6.22 4.62 -6.49
C GLY A 51 6.18 6.00 -5.85
N GLU A 52 6.70 7.02 -6.53
CA GLU A 52 6.73 8.39 -6.03
C GLU A 52 5.53 9.22 -6.50
N PHE A 53 4.63 8.63 -7.27
CA PHE A 53 3.53 9.36 -7.86
C PHE A 53 2.34 9.51 -6.91
N GLU A 54 1.86 10.73 -6.77
CA GLU A 54 0.56 11.04 -6.17
C GLU A 54 -0.13 12.07 -7.06
N GLY A 55 -1.38 11.81 -7.44
CA GLY A 55 -2.12 12.67 -8.35
C GLY A 55 -3.18 11.91 -9.11
N VAL A 56 -3.50 12.36 -10.30
CA VAL A 56 -4.49 11.71 -11.16
C VAL A 56 -3.81 11.21 -12.43
N HIS A 57 -3.97 9.92 -12.71
CA HIS A 57 -3.59 9.34 -13.99
C HIS A 57 -4.74 9.54 -14.98
N GLU A 58 -4.47 10.19 -16.08
CA GLU A 58 -5.47 10.41 -17.11
C GLU A 58 -5.62 9.20 -18.02
N GLY A 59 -6.84 9.01 -18.54
CA GLY A 59 -7.11 7.99 -19.55
C GLY A 59 -7.15 6.56 -19.01
N GLN A 60 -7.28 6.39 -17.72
CA GLN A 60 -7.25 5.08 -17.07
C GLN A 60 -8.66 4.61 -16.69
N GLY A 61 -9.16 3.55 -17.32
CA GLY A 61 -10.35 2.85 -16.88
C GLY A 61 -11.56 3.72 -16.50
N ARG A 62 -12.42 3.19 -15.64
CA ARG A 62 -13.64 3.89 -15.20
C ARG A 62 -13.49 4.61 -13.88
N GLY A 63 -12.43 4.37 -13.14
CA GLY A 63 -12.16 5.07 -11.91
C GLY A 63 -11.71 6.51 -12.21
N THR A 64 -11.49 7.28 -11.17
CA THR A 64 -11.03 8.66 -11.30
C THR A 64 -9.57 8.75 -11.71
N GLY A 65 -8.82 7.66 -11.61
CA GLY A 65 -7.39 7.66 -11.81
C GLY A 65 -6.61 8.28 -10.65
N ALA A 66 -7.28 8.60 -9.55
CA ALA A 66 -6.62 9.21 -8.41
C ALA A 66 -5.72 8.22 -7.69
N VAL A 67 -4.52 8.67 -7.35
CA VAL A 67 -3.53 7.88 -6.63
C VAL A 67 -3.00 8.69 -5.47
N ILE A 68 -2.97 8.10 -4.28
CA ILE A 68 -2.26 8.69 -3.15
C ILE A 68 -1.16 7.74 -2.67
N ILE A 69 -0.13 8.30 -2.09
CA ILE A 69 0.88 7.51 -1.39
C ILE A 69 0.36 7.25 0.01
N TRP A 70 -0.31 6.10 0.15
CA TRP A 70 -0.98 5.73 1.39
C TRP A 70 0.01 5.38 2.49
N ASP A 71 1.11 4.74 2.13
CA ASP A 71 2.22 4.49 3.05
C ASP A 71 3.53 4.35 2.26
N GLU A 72 4.64 4.62 2.91
CA GLU A 72 5.97 4.47 2.33
C GLU A 72 7.00 4.28 3.43
N GLY A 73 8.14 3.78 3.04
CA GLY A 73 9.26 3.53 3.94
C GLY A 73 10.25 2.58 3.28
N THR A 74 10.93 1.79 4.08
CA THR A 74 11.89 0.82 3.60
C THR A 74 11.40 -0.60 3.83
N VAL A 75 12.01 -1.55 3.14
CA VAL A 75 11.69 -2.96 3.25
C VAL A 75 12.95 -3.79 3.40
N ASP A 76 12.91 -4.78 4.29
CA ASP A 76 13.93 -5.81 4.39
C ASP A 76 13.34 -7.12 3.89
N LEU A 77 13.84 -7.65 2.78
CA LEU A 77 13.41 -8.94 2.27
C LEU A 77 14.14 -10.04 3.03
N LEU A 78 13.40 -10.85 3.76
CA LEU A 78 13.95 -11.95 4.55
C LEU A 78 13.95 -13.26 3.77
N ARG A 79 12.92 -13.48 2.98
CA ARG A 79 12.77 -14.62 2.09
C ARG A 79 12.15 -14.13 0.80
N ASN A 80 12.70 -14.57 -0.32
CA ASN A 80 12.25 -14.11 -1.64
C ASN A 80 12.41 -15.26 -2.63
N ASP A 81 11.44 -16.15 -2.65
CA ASP A 81 11.39 -17.22 -3.63
C ASP A 81 10.12 -17.10 -4.49
N ASP A 82 9.95 -18.03 -5.42
CA ASP A 82 8.89 -17.92 -6.43
C ASP A 82 7.47 -17.97 -5.85
N ASP A 83 7.31 -18.62 -4.69
CA ASP A 83 6.00 -18.89 -4.12
C ASP A 83 5.78 -18.23 -2.76
N HIS A 84 6.82 -17.65 -2.19
CA HIS A 84 6.71 -17.04 -0.86
C HIS A 84 7.71 -15.92 -0.67
N LEU A 85 7.21 -14.79 -0.17
CA LEU A 85 8.03 -13.70 0.31
C LEU A 85 7.77 -13.50 1.80
N SER A 86 8.83 -13.26 2.55
CA SER A 86 8.74 -12.79 3.93
C SER A 86 9.57 -11.51 4.02
N PHE A 87 9.01 -10.47 4.59
CA PHE A 87 9.65 -9.16 4.61
C PHE A 87 9.23 -8.35 5.82
N VAL A 88 10.08 -7.39 6.17
CA VAL A 88 9.79 -6.44 7.24
C VAL A 88 9.56 -5.07 6.61
N LEU A 89 8.45 -4.45 6.92
CA LEU A 89 8.15 -3.08 6.49
C LEU A 89 8.50 -2.09 7.60
N HIS A 90 9.07 -0.98 7.19
CA HIS A 90 9.40 0.16 8.07
C HIS A 90 8.70 1.40 7.51
N GLY A 91 7.37 1.36 7.51
CA GLY A 91 6.53 2.43 7.01
C GLY A 91 6.04 3.34 8.11
N HIS A 92 5.14 4.23 7.75
CA HIS A 92 4.46 5.12 8.72
C HIS A 92 3.23 4.45 9.34
N LYS A 93 2.55 3.63 8.55
CA LYS A 93 1.34 2.91 8.96
C LYS A 93 1.58 1.43 9.10
N LEU A 94 2.37 0.86 8.20
CA LEU A 94 2.69 -0.56 8.15
C LEU A 94 4.12 -0.76 8.65
N TYR A 95 4.25 -1.54 9.69
CA TYR A 95 5.55 -1.91 10.21
C TYR A 95 5.50 -3.33 10.78
N GLY A 96 6.68 -3.95 10.84
CA GLY A 96 6.79 -5.33 11.27
C GLY A 96 6.82 -6.29 10.09
N ARG A 97 6.73 -7.57 10.40
CA ARG A 97 6.91 -8.64 9.42
C ARG A 97 5.59 -9.03 8.78
N PHE A 98 5.65 -9.25 7.46
CA PHE A 98 4.55 -9.72 6.65
C PHE A 98 4.99 -10.93 5.84
N GLY A 99 4.01 -11.72 5.41
CA GLY A 99 4.23 -12.80 4.46
C GLY A 99 3.30 -12.65 3.26
N LEU A 100 3.82 -13.02 2.09
CA LEU A 100 3.06 -13.17 0.86
C LEU A 100 3.25 -14.60 0.38
N THR A 101 2.16 -15.35 0.28
CA THR A 101 2.20 -16.74 -0.14
C THR A 101 1.33 -16.95 -1.36
N ARG A 102 1.91 -17.55 -2.40
CA ARG A 102 1.18 -17.86 -3.62
C ARG A 102 0.24 -19.04 -3.38
N THR A 103 -1.02 -18.86 -3.75
CA THR A 103 -2.06 -19.88 -3.61
C THR A 103 -2.66 -20.29 -4.94
N GLY A 104 -2.29 -19.64 -6.03
CA GLY A 104 -2.76 -19.94 -7.38
C GLY A 104 -1.97 -19.16 -8.40
N PRO A 105 -2.22 -19.32 -9.71
CA PRO A 105 -1.43 -18.68 -10.77
C PRO A 105 -1.36 -17.17 -10.67
N ARG A 106 -2.46 -16.54 -10.24
CA ARG A 106 -2.54 -15.09 -10.08
C ARG A 106 -3.10 -14.72 -8.73
N GLN A 107 -2.82 -15.52 -7.73
CA GLN A 107 -3.41 -15.32 -6.41
C GLN A 107 -2.38 -15.55 -5.34
N TRP A 108 -2.18 -14.51 -4.54
CA TRP A 108 -1.33 -14.55 -3.36
C TRP A 108 -2.14 -14.11 -2.16
N ILE A 109 -1.67 -14.44 -0.99
CA ILE A 109 -2.29 -14.02 0.27
C ILE A 109 -1.27 -13.23 1.07
N LEU A 110 -1.66 -12.03 1.48
CA LEU A 110 -0.87 -11.14 2.33
C LEU A 110 -1.36 -11.27 3.77
N VAL A 111 -0.44 -11.53 4.68
CA VAL A 111 -0.75 -11.71 6.11
C VAL A 111 0.31 -11.04 6.96
N LYS A 112 -0.12 -10.34 8.00
CA LYS A 112 0.77 -9.80 9.03
C LYS A 112 1.28 -10.94 9.93
N ALA A 113 2.55 -10.99 10.18
CA ALA A 113 3.09 -11.95 11.15
C ALA A 113 2.68 -11.57 12.58
N ALA A 114 2.59 -12.57 13.44
CA ALA A 114 2.26 -12.37 14.84
C ALA A 114 3.51 -11.98 15.64
N ASP A 115 4.01 -10.79 15.37
CA ASP A 115 5.17 -10.21 16.05
C ASP A 115 4.73 -9.09 17.00
N ASP A 116 5.67 -8.33 17.54
CA ASP A 116 5.37 -7.26 18.48
C ASP A 116 4.60 -6.10 17.83
N GLU A 117 4.63 -5.99 16.51
CA GLU A 117 3.93 -4.95 15.76
C GLU A 117 2.52 -5.35 15.36
N ALA A 118 2.09 -6.57 15.65
CA ALA A 118 0.76 -7.03 15.33
C ALA A 118 -0.30 -6.26 16.14
N GLN A 119 -1.40 -5.91 15.48
CA GLN A 119 -2.50 -5.17 16.10
C GLN A 119 -3.81 -5.93 15.86
N ARG A 120 -4.12 -6.83 16.77
CA ARG A 120 -5.31 -7.67 16.64
C ARG A 120 -6.59 -6.85 16.77
N GLY A 121 -7.54 -7.12 15.89
CA GLY A 121 -8.82 -6.42 15.88
C GLY A 121 -8.76 -5.02 15.28
N SER A 122 -7.60 -4.58 14.77
CA SER A 122 -7.46 -3.26 14.16
C SER A 122 -7.83 -3.28 12.68
N ASP A 123 -8.13 -2.09 12.15
CA ASP A 123 -8.40 -1.89 10.74
C ASP A 123 -7.66 -0.64 10.27
N VAL A 124 -6.40 -0.81 9.88
CA VAL A 124 -5.53 0.30 9.51
C VAL A 124 -6.04 1.04 8.28
N VAL A 125 -6.73 0.35 7.38
CA VAL A 125 -7.30 0.97 6.18
C VAL A 125 -8.40 1.96 6.55
N ALA A 126 -9.30 1.57 7.43
CA ALA A 126 -10.37 2.44 7.89
C ALA A 126 -9.86 3.55 8.81
N ASP A 127 -8.90 3.22 9.67
CA ASP A 127 -8.43 4.15 10.70
C ASP A 127 -7.49 5.21 10.14
N ARG A 128 -6.76 4.93 9.07
CA ARG A 128 -5.73 5.83 8.55
C ARG A 128 -5.81 5.96 7.02
N PRO A 129 -6.85 6.65 6.50
CA PRO A 129 -7.15 6.64 5.07
C PRO A 129 -6.34 7.63 4.22
N THR A 130 -5.54 8.51 4.81
CA THR A 130 -4.95 9.63 4.09
C THR A 130 -3.53 9.36 3.61
N SER A 131 -3.09 10.15 2.60
CA SER A 131 -1.72 10.15 2.13
C SER A 131 -0.76 10.49 3.27
N VAL A 132 0.33 9.74 3.36
CA VAL A 132 1.40 10.05 4.33
C VAL A 132 2.22 11.26 3.91
N ARG A 133 2.12 11.68 2.65
CA ARG A 133 2.85 12.85 2.14
C ARG A 133 2.05 14.13 2.23
N THR A 134 0.75 14.07 1.93
CA THR A 134 -0.06 15.30 1.78
C THR A 134 -1.23 15.37 2.74
N GLY A 135 -1.56 14.27 3.42
CA GLY A 135 -2.72 14.22 4.30
C GLY A 135 -4.06 14.19 3.56
N ARG A 136 -4.05 14.14 2.22
CA ARG A 136 -5.28 14.11 1.44
C ARG A 136 -5.83 12.69 1.34
N THR A 137 -7.16 12.59 1.22
CA THR A 137 -7.80 11.33 0.82
C THR A 137 -7.70 11.18 -0.70
N TRP A 138 -7.92 9.96 -1.22
CA TRP A 138 -7.95 9.79 -2.68
C TRP A 138 -9.12 10.59 -3.29
N GLN A 139 -10.24 10.75 -2.56
CA GLN A 139 -11.37 11.55 -3.02
C GLN A 139 -10.99 13.02 -3.19
N ALA A 140 -10.19 13.55 -2.29
CA ALA A 140 -9.71 14.93 -2.40
C ALA A 140 -8.82 15.10 -3.63
N VAL A 141 -7.95 14.12 -3.89
CA VAL A 141 -7.10 14.14 -5.10
C VAL A 141 -7.96 14.04 -6.35
N ALA A 142 -8.95 13.16 -6.37
CA ALA A 142 -9.87 12.99 -7.49
C ALA A 142 -10.66 14.27 -7.79
N ALA A 143 -11.03 15.01 -6.75
CA ALA A 143 -11.77 16.25 -6.89
C ALA A 143 -10.90 17.42 -7.34
N GLY A 144 -9.58 17.22 -7.47
CA GLY A 144 -8.66 18.28 -7.87
C GLY A 144 -8.44 19.32 -6.79
N LEU A 145 -8.71 18.98 -5.53
CA LEU A 145 -8.49 19.90 -4.42
C LEU A 145 -6.99 20.12 -4.23
N ALA A 146 -6.61 21.39 -4.23
CA ALA A 146 -5.22 21.75 -4.00
C ALA A 146 -4.80 21.29 -2.60
N VAL A 147 -3.51 20.99 -2.47
CA VAL A 147 -2.92 20.84 -1.14
C VAL A 147 -3.06 22.20 -0.47
N ASP A 148 -3.60 22.23 0.74
CA ASP A 148 -3.68 23.46 1.49
C ASP A 148 -2.29 24.07 1.59
N THR A 149 -2.25 25.39 1.50
CA THR A 149 -0.99 26.11 1.67
C THR A 149 -0.40 25.91 3.06
N GLU A 150 -1.21 25.48 3.97
CA GLU A 150 -0.74 25.08 5.28
C GLU A 150 -0.36 23.59 5.24
N PRO A 151 0.80 23.25 5.74
CA PRO A 151 1.17 21.86 5.84
C PRO A 151 0.21 21.13 6.76
N PRO A 152 -0.05 19.83 6.53
CA PRO A 152 -0.86 19.07 7.46
C PRO A 152 -0.24 19.13 8.85
N PRO A 153 -1.05 19.03 9.90
CA PRO A 153 -0.52 19.02 11.25
C PRO A 153 0.56 17.95 11.41
N PRO A 154 1.70 18.31 11.95
CA PRO A 154 2.79 17.33 12.06
C PRO A 154 2.44 16.13 12.91
N SER A 155 1.50 16.25 13.77
CA SER A 155 1.04 15.14 14.59
C SER A 155 0.26 14.12 13.81
N SER A 156 -0.09 14.43 12.60
CA SER A 156 -0.77 13.43 11.84
C SER A 156 0.19 12.37 11.36
N PRO A 157 1.08 12.27 11.90
CA PRO A 157 1.89 11.18 11.68
C PRO A 157 1.30 9.95 12.03
N ASP A 158 1.04 10.28 12.11
CA ASP A 158 0.73 9.51 12.45
C ASP A 158 0.85 8.89 13.18
N PRO A 159 0.64 8.80 13.18
CA PRO A 159 0.76 8.30 14.06
C PRO A 159 1.12 7.69 14.31
#